data_39575ecfe255d04f61787a9022d810ad
#
_entry.id   39575ecfe255d04f61787a9022d810ad
#
_cell.length_a   1.000
_cell.length_b   1.000
_cell.length_c   1.000
_cell.angle_alpha   90.00
_cell.angle_beta   90.00
_cell.angle_gamma   90.00
#
_symmetry.space_group_name_H-M   'P 1'
#
loop_
_entity.id
_entity.type
_entity.pdbx_description
1 polymer ?
#
loop_
_entity_poly.entity_id
_entity_poly.type
_entity_poly.pdbx_seq_one_letter_code
_entity_poly.pdbx_strand_id
1 'polypeptide(L)'
;MSDGAETVFRLRPDVRFRRVRDEALVLRQGDAEVLGLNELGARVLELVAEGCSLAAMVDRIAAEYEVCRDRLRRDLEAFLAELADNRVVEVATGGESGGASS
;
A
#
# COMPACT_ATOMS: atom_id res chain seq x y z
N MET A 1 -20.36 -0.93 9.10
CA MET A 1 -19.96 -0.75 8.69
C MET A 1 -19.01 -0.39 8.24
N SER A 2 -18.57 -0.13 7.89
CA SER A 2 -17.83 0.18 7.35
C SER A 2 -16.89 -0.07 7.04
N ASP A 3 -16.62 -0.43 6.59
CA ASP A 3 -15.97 -0.80 6.25
C ASP A 3 -14.94 -0.67 5.38
N GLY A 4 -14.82 -0.12 4.22
CA GLY A 4 -13.70 0.15 3.37
C GLY A 4 -12.57 0.83 4.08
N ALA A 5 -12.89 1.63 5.07
CA ALA A 5 -11.89 2.32 5.84
C ALA A 5 -10.95 1.34 6.57
N GLU A 6 -11.42 0.15 6.77
CA GLU A 6 -10.66 -0.85 7.49
C GLU A 6 -9.87 -1.77 6.58
N THR A 7 -9.80 -1.47 5.30
CA THR A 7 -9.04 -2.29 4.39
C THR A 7 -7.56 -2.23 4.74
N VAL A 8 -6.95 -3.38 4.88
CA VAL A 8 -5.52 -3.48 5.20
C VAL A 8 -4.84 -4.21 4.05
N PHE A 9 -3.76 -3.64 3.59
CA PHE A 9 -2.94 -4.25 2.55
C PHE A 9 -1.67 -4.81 3.16
N ARG A 10 -1.07 -5.75 2.47
CA ARG A 10 0.21 -6.28 2.89
C ARG A 10 1.06 -6.53 1.66
N LEU A 11 2.36 -6.59 1.85
CA LEU A 11 3.26 -6.96 0.77
C LEU A 11 3.09 -8.43 0.48
N ARG A 12 3.16 -8.78 -0.80
CA ARG A 12 3.12 -10.19 -1.17
C ARG A 12 4.39 -10.87 -0.66
N PRO A 13 4.30 -12.18 -0.37
CA PRO A 13 5.45 -12.87 0.25
C PRO A 13 6.73 -12.85 -0.58
N ASP A 14 6.58 -12.73 -1.91
CA ASP A 14 7.74 -12.75 -2.80
C ASP A 14 8.25 -11.36 -3.12
N VAL A 15 7.78 -10.34 -2.40
CA VAL A 15 8.12 -8.96 -2.67
C VAL A 15 9.00 -8.42 -1.56
N ARG A 16 10.04 -7.73 -1.96
CA ARG A 16 10.86 -6.98 -1.03
C ARG A 16 11.03 -5.58 -1.55
N PHE A 17 11.20 -4.63 -0.64
CA PHE A 17 11.51 -3.29 -1.10
C PHE A 17 12.63 -2.72 -0.26
N ARG A 18 13.31 -1.77 -0.85
CA ARG A 18 14.45 -1.14 -0.21
C ARG A 18 14.30 0.36 -0.35
N ARG A 19 14.42 1.04 0.78
CA ARG A 19 14.35 2.49 0.78
C ARG A 19 15.74 3.03 0.45
N VAL A 20 15.81 3.92 -0.54
CA VAL A 20 17.05 4.57 -0.92
C VAL A 20 16.75 6.06 -0.94
N ARG A 21 17.14 6.74 0.11
CA ARG A 21 16.84 8.17 0.27
C ARG A 21 15.34 8.37 0.23
N ASP A 22 14.85 9.12 -0.75
CA ASP A 22 13.43 9.44 -0.87
C ASP A 22 12.70 8.48 -1.79
N GLU A 23 13.36 7.43 -2.24
CA GLU A 23 12.77 6.51 -3.18
C GLU A 23 12.76 5.12 -2.61
N ALA A 24 12.02 4.25 -3.25
CA ALA A 24 12.03 2.84 -2.90
C ALA A 24 12.17 2.02 -4.16
N LEU A 25 12.91 0.95 -4.05
CA LEU A 25 13.03 -0.03 -5.12
C LEU A 25 12.30 -1.28 -4.70
N VAL A 26 11.41 -1.74 -5.55
CA VAL A 26 10.61 -2.93 -5.28
C VAL A 26 11.15 -4.07 -6.11
N LEU A 27 11.40 -5.18 -5.47
CA LEU A 27 11.95 -6.36 -6.12
C LEU A 27 11.00 -7.53 -5.89
N ARG A 28 10.72 -8.27 -6.93
CA ARG A 28 9.93 -9.47 -6.82
C ARG A 28 10.83 -10.66 -7.06
N GLN A 29 10.76 -11.61 -6.14
CA GLN A 29 11.51 -12.85 -6.30
C GLN A 29 11.00 -13.60 -7.51
N GLY A 30 11.91 -14.15 -8.26
CA GLY A 30 11.53 -14.88 -9.45
C GLY A 30 11.38 -14.02 -10.68
N ASP A 31 11.37 -12.72 -10.51
CA ASP A 31 11.33 -11.76 -11.60
C ASP A 31 12.57 -10.90 -11.55
N ALA A 32 13.07 -10.57 -12.68
CA ALA A 32 14.21 -9.68 -12.74
C ALA A 32 13.78 -8.21 -12.70
N GLU A 33 12.49 -7.97 -12.62
CA GLU A 33 11.99 -6.61 -12.70
C GLU A 33 12.17 -5.85 -11.40
N VAL A 34 12.50 -4.59 -11.53
CA VAL A 34 12.60 -3.67 -10.41
C VAL A 34 11.66 -2.50 -10.69
N LEU A 35 10.84 -2.20 -9.72
CA LEU A 35 9.92 -1.08 -9.82
C LEU A 35 10.41 0.04 -8.91
N GLY A 36 10.60 1.23 -9.48
CA GLY A 36 11.01 2.38 -8.69
C GLY A 36 9.82 3.20 -8.27
N LEU A 37 9.80 3.61 -7.02
CA LEU A 37 8.74 4.44 -6.48
C LEU A 37 9.32 5.72 -5.93
N ASN A 38 8.55 6.81 -6.07
CA ASN A 38 8.96 8.10 -5.53
C ASN A 38 8.77 8.12 -4.01
N GLU A 39 9.01 9.28 -3.42
CA GLU A 39 8.96 9.43 -1.97
C GLU A 39 7.61 9.01 -1.40
N LEU A 40 6.53 9.46 -2.03
CA LEU A 40 5.20 9.11 -1.53
C LEU A 40 4.95 7.61 -1.64
N GLY A 41 5.32 7.02 -2.76
CA GLY A 41 5.19 5.58 -2.92
C GLY A 41 6.00 4.82 -1.91
N ALA A 42 7.22 5.28 -1.62
CA ALA A 42 8.06 4.65 -0.62
C ALA A 42 7.39 4.70 0.75
N ARG A 43 6.81 5.85 1.08
CA ARG A 43 6.14 5.99 2.37
C ARG A 43 4.94 5.06 2.46
N VAL A 44 4.19 4.94 1.38
CA VAL A 44 3.04 4.03 1.35
C VAL A 44 3.49 2.60 1.62
N LEU A 45 4.57 2.18 0.98
CA LEU A 45 5.04 0.81 1.20
C LEU A 45 5.50 0.59 2.63
N GLU A 46 6.12 1.58 3.24
CA GLU A 46 6.50 1.46 4.64
C GLU A 46 5.28 1.23 5.52
N LEU A 47 4.22 1.98 5.27
CA LEU A 47 3.01 1.83 6.06
C LEU A 47 2.31 0.51 5.78
N VAL A 48 2.35 0.05 4.53
CA VAL A 48 1.82 -1.27 4.22
C VAL A 48 2.58 -2.34 5.00
N ALA A 49 3.90 -2.22 5.04
CA ALA A 49 4.71 -3.19 5.76
C ALA A 49 4.42 -3.18 7.26
N GLU A 50 4.00 -2.04 7.78
CA GLU A 50 3.64 -1.93 9.19
C GLU A 50 2.25 -2.46 9.49
N GLY A 51 1.46 -2.76 8.46
CA GLY A 51 0.12 -3.27 8.65
C GLY A 51 -0.94 -2.21 8.83
N CYS A 52 -0.67 -0.99 8.37
CA CYS A 52 -1.63 0.09 8.48
C CYS A 52 -2.81 -0.10 7.55
N SER A 53 -4.00 0.23 8.04
CA SER A 53 -5.17 0.26 7.19
C SER A 53 -5.10 1.45 6.24
N LEU A 54 -5.95 1.44 5.22
CA LEU A 54 -6.02 2.57 4.30
C LEU A 54 -6.34 3.85 5.06
N ALA A 55 -7.28 3.80 6.00
CA ALA A 55 -7.62 4.98 6.78
C ALA A 55 -6.43 5.49 7.58
N ALA A 56 -5.66 4.58 8.18
CA ALA A 56 -4.49 4.98 8.94
C ALA A 56 -3.42 5.60 8.03
N MET A 57 -3.25 5.04 6.84
CA MET A 57 -2.30 5.62 5.89
C MET A 57 -2.70 7.03 5.49
N VAL A 58 -3.99 7.24 5.22
CA VAL A 58 -4.46 8.57 4.86
C VAL A 58 -4.18 9.54 6.00
N ASP A 59 -4.50 9.14 7.24
CA ASP A 59 -4.28 10.01 8.38
C ASP A 59 -2.82 10.41 8.52
N ARG A 60 -1.94 9.44 8.44
CA ARG A 60 -0.52 9.71 8.65
C ARG A 60 0.08 10.55 7.53
N ILE A 61 -0.23 10.21 6.29
CA ILE A 61 0.35 10.93 5.17
C ILE A 61 -0.23 12.33 5.08
N ALA A 62 -1.52 12.47 5.33
CA ALA A 62 -2.12 13.80 5.31
C ALA A 62 -1.47 14.72 6.34
N ALA A 63 -1.15 14.17 7.51
CA ALA A 63 -0.50 14.96 8.54
C ALA A 63 0.93 15.32 8.16
N GLU A 64 1.64 14.38 7.53
CA GLU A 64 3.04 14.61 7.18
C GLU A 64 3.19 15.57 6.01
N TYR A 65 2.27 15.53 5.05
CA TYR A 65 2.40 16.27 3.81
C TYR A 65 1.43 17.41 3.69
N GLU A 66 0.52 17.57 4.65
CA GLU A 66 -0.44 18.68 4.67
C GLU A 66 -1.24 18.76 3.38
N VAL A 67 -1.83 17.64 2.99
CA VAL A 67 -2.62 17.57 1.77
C VAL A 67 -4.06 17.28 2.11
N CYS A 68 -4.94 17.51 1.14
CA CYS A 68 -6.37 17.25 1.31
C CYS A 68 -6.62 15.76 1.47
N ARG A 69 -7.31 15.38 2.53
CA ARG A 69 -7.50 13.98 2.85
C ARG A 69 -8.34 13.26 1.80
N ASP A 70 -9.38 13.91 1.31
CA ASP A 70 -10.25 13.25 0.33
C ASP A 70 -9.50 12.95 -0.95
N ARG A 71 -8.71 13.89 -1.41
CA ARG A 71 -7.93 13.69 -2.60
C ARG A 71 -6.85 12.65 -2.39
N LEU A 72 -6.19 12.73 -1.24
CA LEU A 72 -5.15 11.77 -0.90
C LEU A 72 -5.73 10.36 -0.88
N ARG A 73 -6.91 10.20 -0.29
CA ARG A 73 -7.52 8.89 -0.23
C ARG A 73 -7.76 8.31 -1.61
N ARG A 74 -8.27 9.11 -2.52
CA ARG A 74 -8.47 8.64 -3.89
C ARG A 74 -7.16 8.27 -4.55
N ASP A 75 -6.15 9.10 -4.35
CA ASP A 75 -4.84 8.84 -4.93
C ASP A 75 -4.25 7.55 -4.38
N LEU A 76 -4.38 7.33 -3.08
CA LEU A 76 -3.86 6.12 -2.47
C LEU A 76 -4.63 4.88 -2.93
N GLU A 77 -5.95 5.00 -3.07
CA GLU A 77 -6.74 3.88 -3.56
C GLU A 77 -6.29 3.48 -4.96
N ALA A 78 -6.10 4.47 -5.82
CA ALA A 78 -5.64 4.18 -7.18
C ALA A 78 -4.23 3.60 -7.18
N PHE A 79 -3.35 4.16 -6.36
CA PHE A 79 -1.98 3.68 -6.29
C PHE A 79 -1.91 2.25 -5.76
N LEU A 80 -2.67 1.96 -4.72
CA LEU A 80 -2.67 0.60 -4.16
C LEU A 80 -3.29 -0.40 -5.12
N ALA A 81 -4.31 0.02 -5.88
CA ALA A 81 -4.87 -0.84 -6.91
C ALA A 81 -3.83 -1.16 -7.97
N GLU A 82 -3.04 -0.17 -8.34
CA GLU A 82 -1.98 -0.37 -9.31
C GLU A 82 -0.91 -1.31 -8.77
N LEU A 83 -0.54 -1.14 -7.51
CA LEU A 83 0.42 -2.03 -6.88
C LEU A 83 -0.12 -3.46 -6.80
N ALA A 84 -1.41 -3.61 -6.55
CA ALA A 84 -2.03 -4.93 -6.52
C ALA A 84 -2.02 -5.57 -7.90
N ASP A 85 -2.29 -4.78 -8.94
CA ASP A 85 -2.21 -5.27 -10.31
C ASP A 85 -0.82 -5.73 -10.67
N ASN A 86 0.19 -5.07 -10.12
CA ASN A 86 1.58 -5.43 -10.36
C ASN A 86 2.08 -6.48 -9.38
N ARG A 87 1.19 -7.02 -8.56
CA ARG A 87 1.51 -8.10 -7.62
C ARG A 87 2.54 -7.69 -6.59
N VAL A 88 2.50 -6.45 -6.19
CA VAL A 88 3.36 -5.95 -5.12
C VAL A 88 2.66 -6.09 -3.78
N VAL A 89 1.37 -5.78 -3.74
CA VAL A 89 0.60 -5.85 -2.51
C VAL A 89 -0.65 -6.69 -2.75
N GLU A 90 -1.27 -7.11 -1.67
CA GLU A 90 -2.54 -7.80 -1.72
C GLU A 90 -3.35 -7.38 -0.51
N VAL A 91 -4.65 -7.59 -0.58
CA VAL A 91 -5.53 -7.25 0.53
C VAL A 91 -5.35 -8.30 1.62
N ALA A 92 -5.01 -7.84 2.82
CA ALA A 92 -4.77 -8.74 3.95
C ALA A 92 -6.05 -9.02 4.73
N THR A 93 -6.91 -8.01 4.81
CA THR A 93 -8.19 -8.19 5.49
C THR A 93 -9.27 -7.74 4.56
N GLY A 94 -10.37 -7.72 5.00
CA GLY A 94 -11.42 -7.36 4.17
C GLY A 94 -11.96 -8.53 3.59
N GLY A 95 -11.27 -9.20 3.35
CA GLY A 95 -11.87 -10.28 2.95
C GLY A 95 -12.43 -11.02 4.03
N GLU A 96 -12.43 -10.57 4.79
CA GLU A 96 -12.84 -11.24 5.50
C GLU A 96 -13.72 -11.76 5.29
N SER A 97 -13.86 -11.37 4.94
CA SER A 97 -14.59 -11.90 4.75
C SER A 97 -14.57 -12.79 3.96
N GLY A 98 -14.14 -12.75 3.71
CA GLY A 98 -14.12 -13.50 3.11
C GLY A 98 -13.91 -14.44 3.16
N GLY A 99 -13.74 -14.32 3.29
CA GLY A 99 -13.51 -15.15 3.21
C GLY A 99 -13.93 -15.83 3.24
N ALA A 100 -14.15 -15.54 3.42
CA ALA A 100 -14.54 -16.13 3.41
C ALA A 100 -14.82 -16.81 2.81
N SER A 101 -14.72 -16.66 2.59
CA SER A 101 -14.99 -17.23 2.08
C SER A 101 -14.86 -17.95 1.70
N SER A 102 -14.71 -17.89 1.75
CA SER A 102 -14.62 -18.50 1.34
C SER A 102 -14.89 -19.08 1.14
#